data_2b929f275a08f708632d4a6183e9908d
#
_entry.id   2b929f275a08f708632d4a6183e9908d
#
_cell.length_a   1.000
_cell.length_b   1.000
_cell.length_c   1.000
_cell.angle_alpha   90.00
_cell.angle_beta   90.00
_cell.angle_gamma   90.00
#
_symmetry.space_group_name_H-M   'P 1'
#
loop_
_entity.id
_entity.type
_entity.pdbx_description
1 polymer ?
#
loop_
_entity_poly.entity_id
_entity_poly.type
_entity_poly.pdbx_seq_one_letter_code
_entity_poly.pdbx_strand_id
1 'polypeptide(L)'
;MSYAYRQDLNWLVSDFKARVPDVAHAAVVSADGVPLSLSDDIPEFFAEQLAAITSGLASLMQGAARIFEAGLPTQALVEMMGGLMIIKAISDGSSLCVLASPDCDTELVSYEMSLLVEAAGEVLSPALRRGQERALPGRISRPGVSGRLG
;
A
#
# COMPACT_ATOMS: atom_id res chain seq x y z
N MET A 1 -5.14 -3.59 -16.16
CA MET A 1 -5.79 -2.70 -15.23
C MET A 1 -6.53 -1.65 -15.96
N SER A 2 -7.69 -1.32 -15.52
CA SER A 2 -8.46 -0.35 -16.23
C SER A 2 -8.00 1.06 -15.88
N TYR A 3 -8.22 1.97 -16.82
CA TYR A 3 -7.90 3.35 -16.64
C TYR A 3 -8.72 3.98 -15.50
N ALA A 4 -9.99 3.57 -15.38
CA ALA A 4 -10.87 4.07 -14.33
C ALA A 4 -10.35 3.71 -12.93
N TYR A 5 -9.85 2.48 -12.78
CA TYR A 5 -9.26 2.04 -11.54
C TYR A 5 -8.07 2.93 -11.14
N ARG A 6 -7.22 3.26 -12.10
CA ARG A 6 -6.06 4.09 -11.80
C ARG A 6 -6.45 5.52 -11.45
N GLN A 7 -7.48 6.04 -12.12
CA GLN A 7 -7.97 7.37 -11.80
C GLN A 7 -8.55 7.45 -10.40
N ASP A 8 -9.32 6.43 -10.01
CA ASP A 8 -9.89 6.38 -8.67
C ASP A 8 -8.80 6.35 -7.62
N LEU A 9 -7.77 5.56 -7.85
CA LEU A 9 -6.67 5.45 -6.92
C LEU A 9 -5.91 6.77 -6.81
N ASN A 10 -5.65 7.42 -7.95
CA ASN A 10 -4.96 8.70 -7.96
C ASN A 10 -5.76 9.76 -7.20
N TRP A 11 -7.08 9.76 -7.37
CA TRP A 11 -7.91 10.71 -6.65
C TRP A 11 -7.81 10.50 -5.14
N LEU A 12 -7.88 9.24 -4.70
CA LEU A 12 -7.79 8.92 -3.27
C LEU A 12 -6.47 9.39 -2.67
N VAL A 13 -5.38 9.14 -3.38
CA VAL A 13 -4.05 9.48 -2.88
C VAL A 13 -3.87 11.00 -2.84
N SER A 14 -4.30 11.70 -3.88
CA SER A 14 -4.17 13.14 -3.95
C SER A 14 -5.04 13.82 -2.91
N ASP A 15 -6.26 13.33 -2.72
CA ASP A 15 -7.16 13.85 -1.71
C ASP A 15 -6.57 13.69 -0.31
N PHE A 16 -6.01 12.51 -0.04
CA PHE A 16 -5.38 12.24 1.24
C PHE A 16 -4.26 13.25 1.52
N LYS A 17 -3.38 13.43 0.56
CA LYS A 17 -2.25 14.33 0.74
C LYS A 17 -2.71 15.76 0.96
N ALA A 18 -3.77 16.17 0.27
CA ALA A 18 -4.29 17.53 0.39
C ALA A 18 -4.97 17.78 1.74
N ARG A 19 -5.63 16.76 2.29
CA ARG A 19 -6.41 16.92 3.52
C ARG A 19 -5.63 16.72 4.80
N VAL A 20 -4.62 15.87 4.78
CA VAL A 20 -3.95 15.48 6.02
C VAL A 20 -2.75 16.37 6.23
N PRO A 21 -2.73 17.14 7.35
CA PRO A 21 -1.62 18.08 7.58
C PRO A 21 -0.28 17.37 7.71
N ASP A 22 0.75 18.04 7.27
CA ASP A 22 2.15 17.62 7.43
C ASP A 22 2.54 16.38 6.62
N VAL A 23 1.68 15.92 5.71
CA VAL A 23 2.04 14.86 4.78
C VAL A 23 2.72 15.51 3.57
N ALA A 24 3.95 15.07 3.31
CA ALA A 24 4.72 15.58 2.17
C ALA A 24 4.42 14.80 0.90
N HIS A 25 4.36 13.47 1.02
CA HIS A 25 4.15 12.60 -0.15
C HIS A 25 3.36 11.38 0.25
N ALA A 26 2.60 10.85 -0.69
CA ALA A 26 1.87 9.60 -0.50
C ALA A 26 1.94 8.80 -1.80
N ALA A 27 2.05 7.49 -1.67
CA ALA A 27 2.19 6.61 -2.84
C ALA A 27 1.59 5.25 -2.53
N VAL A 28 1.00 4.63 -3.55
CA VAL A 28 0.60 3.23 -3.50
C VAL A 28 1.55 2.47 -4.40
N VAL A 29 2.14 1.41 -3.86
CA VAL A 29 3.21 0.66 -4.52
C VAL A 29 2.81 -0.81 -4.55
N SER A 30 2.98 -1.47 -5.70
CA SER A 30 2.67 -2.89 -5.81
C SER A 30 3.69 -3.73 -5.04
N ALA A 31 3.35 -5.00 -4.83
CA ALA A 31 4.22 -5.91 -4.11
C ALA A 31 5.59 -6.06 -4.78
N ASP A 32 5.66 -5.90 -6.08
CA ASP A 32 6.92 -6.05 -6.82
C ASP A 32 7.60 -4.71 -7.11
N GLY A 33 7.17 -3.63 -6.42
CA GLY A 33 7.92 -2.38 -6.45
C GLY A 33 7.56 -1.42 -7.56
N VAL A 34 6.36 -1.54 -8.11
CA VAL A 34 5.89 -0.63 -9.17
C VAL A 34 4.98 0.43 -8.55
N PRO A 35 5.25 1.72 -8.81
CA PRO A 35 4.34 2.76 -8.33
C PRO A 35 2.99 2.64 -9.05
N LEU A 36 1.92 2.48 -8.27
CA LEU A 36 0.57 2.39 -8.82
C LEU A 36 -0.12 3.75 -8.80
N SER A 37 0.18 4.56 -7.80
CA SER A 37 -0.39 5.90 -7.70
C SER A 37 0.55 6.75 -6.85
N LEU A 38 0.68 8.02 -7.22
CA LEU A 38 1.58 8.95 -6.54
C LEU A 38 0.83 10.24 -6.27
N SER A 39 1.11 10.88 -5.14
CA SER A 39 0.62 12.23 -4.93
C SER A 39 1.39 13.18 -5.84
N ASP A 40 0.85 14.38 -5.99
CA ASP A 40 1.39 15.36 -6.91
C ASP A 40 2.82 15.74 -6.56
N ASP A 41 3.56 16.15 -7.57
CA ASP A 41 4.89 16.75 -7.42
C ASP A 41 5.98 15.80 -6.95
N ILE A 42 5.80 14.49 -7.16
CA ILE A 42 6.88 13.54 -6.90
C ILE A 42 7.67 13.36 -8.21
N PRO A 43 8.95 13.75 -8.24
CA PRO A 43 9.75 13.52 -9.45
C PRO A 43 9.91 12.03 -9.72
N GLU A 44 10.06 11.69 -11.00
CA GLU A 44 10.12 10.29 -11.41
C GLU A 44 11.22 9.51 -10.71
N PHE A 45 12.41 10.12 -10.62
CA PHE A 45 13.53 9.45 -9.96
C PHE A 45 13.21 9.15 -8.50
N PHE A 46 12.61 10.11 -7.81
CA PHE A 46 12.25 9.94 -6.42
C PHE A 46 11.18 8.87 -6.26
N ALA A 47 10.21 8.84 -7.18
CA ALA A 47 9.14 7.85 -7.14
C ALA A 47 9.67 6.43 -7.24
N GLU A 48 10.66 6.21 -8.12
CA GLU A 48 11.25 4.89 -8.28
C GLU A 48 11.99 4.45 -7.03
N GLN A 49 12.73 5.37 -6.41
CA GLN A 49 13.42 5.07 -5.17
C GLN A 49 12.45 4.74 -4.05
N LEU A 50 11.39 5.56 -3.95
CA LEU A 50 10.38 5.36 -2.92
C LEU A 50 9.70 4.01 -3.09
N ALA A 51 9.38 3.64 -4.33
CA ALA A 51 8.73 2.36 -4.59
C ALA A 51 9.63 1.19 -4.22
N ALA A 52 10.92 1.28 -4.53
CA ALA A 52 11.86 0.21 -4.20
C ALA A 52 12.01 0.06 -2.68
N ILE A 53 12.11 1.19 -1.98
CA ILE A 53 12.23 1.17 -0.53
C ILE A 53 10.97 0.58 0.11
N THR A 54 9.81 1.02 -0.39
CA THR A 54 8.53 0.55 0.15
C THR A 54 8.37 -0.95 -0.02
N SER A 55 8.61 -1.47 -1.22
CA SER A 55 8.46 -2.91 -1.44
C SER A 55 9.49 -3.71 -0.67
N GLY A 56 10.71 -3.17 -0.51
CA GLY A 56 11.74 -3.81 0.28
C GLY A 56 11.35 -3.93 1.75
N LEU A 57 10.84 -2.85 2.33
CA LEU A 57 10.38 -2.87 3.71
C LEU A 57 9.19 -3.79 3.88
N ALA A 58 8.26 -3.79 2.94
CA ALA A 58 7.10 -4.68 2.99
C ALA A 58 7.54 -6.15 2.98
N SER A 59 8.53 -6.48 2.16
CA SER A 59 9.09 -7.83 2.15
C SER A 59 9.70 -8.22 3.48
N LEU A 60 10.43 -7.30 4.09
CA LEU A 60 11.05 -7.56 5.39
C LEU A 60 9.98 -7.75 6.47
N MET A 61 8.91 -6.96 6.42
CA MET A 61 7.79 -7.13 7.34
C MET A 61 7.18 -8.52 7.23
N GLN A 62 6.98 -8.99 6.00
CA GLN A 62 6.41 -10.31 5.77
C GLN A 62 7.35 -11.40 6.27
N GLY A 63 8.65 -11.20 6.07
CA GLY A 63 9.64 -12.15 6.58
C GLY A 63 9.59 -12.24 8.09
N ALA A 64 9.52 -11.11 8.76
CA ALA A 64 9.44 -11.10 10.23
C ALA A 64 8.16 -11.78 10.71
N ALA A 65 7.04 -11.50 10.03
CA ALA A 65 5.76 -12.09 10.40
C ALA A 65 5.80 -13.61 10.31
N ARG A 66 6.47 -14.15 9.28
CA ARG A 66 6.61 -15.60 9.12
C ARG A 66 7.49 -16.20 10.21
N ILE A 67 8.64 -15.57 10.48
CA ILE A 67 9.60 -16.11 11.44
C ILE A 67 9.00 -16.13 12.84
N PHE A 68 8.29 -15.08 13.21
CA PHE A 68 7.71 -14.98 14.55
C PHE A 68 6.29 -15.52 14.64
N GLU A 69 5.74 -16.02 13.53
CA GLU A 69 4.38 -16.55 13.48
C GLU A 69 3.39 -15.53 14.01
N ALA A 70 3.54 -14.29 13.55
CA ALA A 70 2.81 -13.15 14.11
C ALA A 70 1.58 -12.77 13.30
N GLY A 71 1.24 -13.56 12.28
CA GLY A 71 0.12 -13.23 11.40
C GLY A 71 0.53 -12.25 10.33
N LEU A 72 -0.46 -11.63 9.69
CA LEU A 72 -0.17 -10.70 8.60
C LEU A 72 0.41 -9.40 9.14
N PRO A 73 1.45 -8.88 8.51
CA PRO A 73 1.97 -7.58 8.91
C PRO A 73 0.99 -6.48 8.53
N THR A 74 0.86 -5.46 9.37
CA THR A 74 -0.07 -4.38 9.13
C THR A 74 0.60 -3.06 8.81
N GLN A 75 1.70 -2.74 9.49
CA GLN A 75 2.36 -1.47 9.21
C GLN A 75 3.80 -1.48 9.67
N ALA A 76 4.59 -0.60 9.08
CA ALA A 76 5.93 -0.27 9.53
C ALA A 76 6.04 1.23 9.67
N LEU A 77 6.81 1.66 10.65
CA LEU A 77 7.04 3.06 10.92
C LEU A 77 8.54 3.28 11.04
N VAL A 78 9.06 4.21 10.24
CA VAL A 78 10.49 4.53 10.26
C VAL A 78 10.62 5.99 10.64
N GLU A 79 11.20 6.24 11.81
CA GLU A 79 11.46 7.59 12.27
C GLU A 79 12.87 8.01 11.84
N MET A 80 12.95 9.17 11.24
CA MET A 80 14.22 9.79 10.85
C MET A 80 14.23 11.19 11.43
N MET A 81 15.43 11.76 11.56
CA MET A 81 15.52 13.08 12.17
C MET A 81 14.73 14.13 11.40
N GLY A 82 14.69 14.01 10.09
CA GLY A 82 14.00 14.98 9.23
C GLY A 82 12.68 14.53 8.68
N GLY A 83 12.14 13.40 9.13
CA GLY A 83 10.87 12.94 8.58
C GLY A 83 10.44 11.61 9.13
N LEU A 84 9.22 11.23 8.77
CA LEU A 84 8.60 10.00 9.22
C LEU A 84 8.07 9.27 8.00
N MET A 85 8.36 7.97 7.90
CA MET A 85 7.81 7.13 6.84
C MET A 85 6.90 6.10 7.48
N ILE A 86 5.66 6.02 7.00
CA ILE A 86 4.71 5.02 7.48
C ILE A 86 4.26 4.20 6.28
N ILE A 87 4.33 2.88 6.41
CA ILE A 87 3.89 1.96 5.36
C ILE A 87 2.80 1.08 5.93
N LYS A 88 1.66 1.02 5.24
CA LYS A 88 0.56 0.15 5.64
C LYS A 88 0.23 -0.81 4.50
N ALA A 89 -0.05 -2.06 4.86
CA ALA A 89 -0.41 -3.09 3.89
C ALA A 89 -1.84 -2.88 3.39
N ILE A 90 -2.04 -3.09 2.10
CA ILE A 90 -3.35 -3.07 1.47
C ILE A 90 -3.75 -4.51 1.17
N SER A 91 -5.04 -4.77 1.13
CA SER A 91 -5.57 -6.14 1.07
C SER A 91 -5.15 -6.93 -0.16
N ASP A 92 -4.77 -6.25 -1.25
CA ASP A 92 -4.37 -6.92 -2.48
C ASP A 92 -2.87 -7.25 -2.52
N GLY A 93 -2.14 -6.95 -1.45
CA GLY A 93 -0.70 -7.18 -1.40
C GLY A 93 0.14 -5.96 -1.72
N SER A 94 -0.48 -4.87 -2.14
CA SER A 94 0.24 -3.62 -2.35
C SER A 94 0.41 -2.90 -1.01
N SER A 95 1.07 -1.74 -1.03
CA SER A 95 1.35 -0.97 0.17
C SER A 95 1.09 0.50 -0.05
N LEU A 96 0.59 1.16 0.98
CA LEU A 96 0.50 2.62 1.02
C LEU A 96 1.69 3.14 1.79
N CYS A 97 2.46 4.03 1.19
CA CYS A 97 3.61 4.67 1.83
C CYS A 97 3.34 6.16 1.96
N VAL A 98 3.57 6.69 3.15
CA VAL A 98 3.37 8.11 3.43
C VAL A 98 4.65 8.67 4.03
N LEU A 99 5.10 9.80 3.52
CA LEU A 99 6.21 10.55 4.08
C LEU A 99 5.65 11.81 4.72
N ALA A 100 5.95 12.02 5.99
CA ALA A 100 5.39 13.12 6.74
C ALA A 100 6.49 13.87 7.49
N SER A 101 6.17 15.08 7.90
CA SER A 101 7.05 15.89 8.73
C SER A 101 7.26 15.25 10.09
N PRO A 102 8.44 15.42 10.71
CA PRO A 102 8.64 14.88 12.06
C PRO A 102 7.71 15.50 13.09
N ASP A 103 7.11 16.64 12.78
CA ASP A 103 6.18 17.30 13.70
C ASP A 103 4.73 16.91 13.48
N CYS A 104 4.46 15.96 12.58
CA CYS A 104 3.09 15.58 12.26
C CYS A 104 2.40 14.93 13.47
N ASP A 105 1.08 14.98 13.43
CA ASP A 105 0.26 14.22 14.39
C ASP A 105 0.20 12.78 13.90
N THR A 106 1.05 11.95 14.48
CA THR A 106 1.21 10.57 14.02
C THR A 106 -0.09 9.77 14.11
N GLU A 107 -0.86 10.01 15.18
CA GLU A 107 -2.13 9.30 15.33
C GLU A 107 -3.11 9.67 14.24
N LEU A 108 -3.19 10.96 13.92
CA LEU A 108 -4.09 11.43 12.88
C LEU A 108 -3.67 10.87 11.52
N VAL A 109 -2.36 10.96 11.21
CA VAL A 109 -1.86 10.46 9.94
C VAL A 109 -2.15 8.96 9.81
N SER A 110 -1.87 8.20 10.87
CA SER A 110 -2.08 6.76 10.85
C SER A 110 -3.55 6.40 10.69
N TYR A 111 -4.42 7.14 11.37
CA TYR A 111 -5.86 6.91 11.26
C TYR A 111 -6.35 7.16 9.84
N GLU A 112 -5.96 8.30 9.27
CA GLU A 112 -6.36 8.63 7.91
C GLU A 112 -5.80 7.65 6.90
N MET A 113 -4.59 7.15 7.14
CA MET A 113 -4.02 6.10 6.29
C MET A 113 -4.84 4.83 6.34
N SER A 114 -5.37 4.47 7.52
CA SER A 114 -6.19 3.28 7.63
C SER A 114 -7.47 3.41 6.80
N LEU A 115 -8.07 4.60 6.78
CA LEU A 115 -9.24 4.83 5.94
C LEU A 115 -8.87 4.74 4.46
N LEU A 116 -7.73 5.30 4.09
CA LEU A 116 -7.28 5.24 2.70
C LEU A 116 -6.97 3.80 2.27
N VAL A 117 -6.35 3.03 3.15
CA VAL A 117 -6.05 1.62 2.86
C VAL A 117 -7.34 0.84 2.57
N GLU A 118 -8.39 1.08 3.35
CA GLU A 118 -9.67 0.43 3.10
C GLU A 118 -10.24 0.82 1.74
N ALA A 119 -10.25 2.11 1.44
CA ALA A 119 -10.79 2.60 0.19
C ALA A 119 -9.98 2.08 -1.00
N ALA A 120 -8.64 2.11 -0.87
CA ALA A 120 -7.77 1.62 -1.94
C ALA A 120 -7.96 0.12 -2.16
N GLY A 121 -8.17 -0.63 -1.08
CA GLY A 121 -8.43 -2.05 -1.19
C GLY A 121 -9.69 -2.35 -1.97
N GLU A 122 -10.72 -1.54 -1.79
CA GLU A 122 -11.95 -1.71 -2.55
C GLU A 122 -11.76 -1.43 -4.04
N VAL A 123 -10.92 -0.45 -4.36
CA VAL A 123 -10.61 -0.15 -5.75
C VAL A 123 -9.78 -1.27 -6.39
N LEU A 124 -8.79 -1.76 -5.67
CA LEU A 124 -7.83 -2.74 -6.20
C LEU A 124 -8.38 -4.16 -6.22
N SER A 125 -9.12 -4.55 -5.19
CA SER A 125 -9.60 -5.93 -5.05
C SER A 125 -10.61 -6.34 -6.10
N PRO A 126 -11.62 -5.52 -6.45
CA PRO A 126 -12.51 -5.90 -7.55
C PRO A 126 -11.79 -6.11 -8.87
N ALA A 127 -10.79 -5.28 -9.17
CA ALA A 127 -10.01 -5.46 -10.39
C ALA A 127 -9.24 -6.78 -10.35
N LEU A 128 -8.68 -7.10 -9.20
CA LEU A 128 -7.95 -8.34 -9.03
C LEU A 128 -8.88 -9.56 -9.15
N ARG A 129 -10.05 -9.49 -8.54
CA ARG A 129 -11.03 -10.58 -8.62
C ARG A 129 -11.45 -10.83 -10.05
N ARG A 130 -11.73 -9.77 -10.82
CA ARG A 130 -12.11 -9.92 -12.22
C ARG A 130 -11.00 -10.59 -13.02
N GLY A 131 -9.76 -10.22 -12.74
CA GLY A 131 -8.63 -10.84 -13.39
C GLY A 131 -8.51 -12.31 -13.07
N GLN A 132 -8.72 -12.67 -11.82
CA GLN A 132 -8.66 -14.06 -11.39
C GLN A 132 -9.77 -14.89 -12.00
N GLU A 133 -10.96 -14.34 -12.08
CA GLU A 133 -12.06 -15.06 -12.68
C GLU A 133 -11.81 -15.38 -14.14
N ARG A 134 -11.21 -14.45 -14.86
CA ARG A 134 -10.87 -14.69 -16.26
C ARG A 134 -9.75 -15.67 -16.41
N ALA A 135 -8.78 -15.62 -15.50
CA ALA A 135 -7.62 -16.50 -15.59
C ALA A 135 -7.90 -17.93 -15.17
N LEU A 136 -8.90 -18.13 -14.32
CA LEU A 136 -9.17 -19.43 -13.71
C LEU A 136 -10.62 -19.84 -13.90
N PRO A 137 -11.06 -19.98 -15.11
CA PRO A 137 -12.45 -20.36 -15.34
C PRO A 137 -12.71 -21.76 -14.78
N GLY A 138 -13.72 -21.88 -13.98
CA GLY A 138 -14.09 -23.16 -13.43
C GLY A 138 -13.17 -23.73 -12.41
N ARG A 139 -12.14 -23.05 -12.06
CA ARG A 139 -11.25 -23.53 -11.08
C ARG A 139 -11.82 -23.41 -9.71
N ILE A 140 -11.42 -24.18 -8.94
CA ILE A 140 -11.84 -24.07 -7.69
C ILE A 140 -11.01 -24.04 -6.68
N SER A 141 -10.67 -23.94 -6.18
CA SER A 141 -10.01 -23.80 -5.43
C SER A 141 -9.24 -24.07 -4.78
N ARG A 142 -9.11 -24.04 -4.29
CA ARG A 142 -8.37 -24.10 -3.68
C ARG A 142 -8.23 -24.46 -2.86
N PRO A 143 -8.13 -24.58 -2.43
CA PRO A 143 -7.77 -24.73 -1.63
C PRO A 143 -7.26 -24.96 -1.19
N GLY A 144 -7.29 -25.20 -1.00
CA GLY A 144 -6.66 -25.39 -0.48
C GLY A 144 -6.09 -25.16 -0.16
N VAL A 145 -6.09 -24.85 -0.28
CA VAL A 145 -5.42 -24.61 -0.05
C VAL A 145 -5.17 -24.15 0.49
N SER A 146 -5.35 -23.91 0.68
CA SER A 146 -4.94 -23.49 1.07
C SER A 146 -4.68 -23.29 1.87
N GLY A 147 -4.99 -23.21 2.15
CA GLY A 147 -4.71 -23.04 2.92
C GLY A 147 -4.22 -23.35 3.71
N ARG A 148 -3.97 -23.43 3.91
CA ARG A 148 -3.32 -23.58 4.46
C ARG A 148 -2.50 -23.21 4.65
N LEU A 149 -2.56 -22.75 4.60
CA LEU A 149 -1.81 -22.27 4.71
C LEU A 149 -1.55 -21.63 4.78
N GLY A 150 -1.93 -21.48 4.89
CA GLY A 150 -1.70 -20.53 5.01
C GLY A 150 -0.98 -20.07 4.86
#